data_103124cb8d99802db15ca6488158c7be
#
_entry.id   103124cb8d99802db15ca6488158c7be
#
_cell.length_a   1.000
_cell.length_b   1.000
_cell.length_c   1.000
_cell.angle_alpha   90.00
_cell.angle_beta   90.00
_cell.angle_gamma   90.00
#
_symmetry.space_group_name_H-M   'P 1'
#
loop_
_entity.id
_entity.type
_entity.pdbx_description
1 polymer ?
#
loop_
_entity_poly.entity_id
_entity_poly.type
_entity_poly.pdbx_seq_one_letter_code
_entity_poly.pdbx_strand_id
1 'polypeptide(L)'
;DLIGVCSTCTRPPRKIMCFDGQSYVDCTKRFPELLKEDLKESRETLRSRPEYFKEYVDLFHTELIFMIATSINLNQEKETLNYIRTNFSKDTYDWAIEKIDVILKELGLQKV
;
A
#
# COMPACT_ATOMS: atom_id res chain seq x y z
N ASP A 1 -7.45 10.39 -11.67
CA ASP A 1 -7.72 9.75 -10.38
C ASP A 1 -8.24 8.32 -10.61
N LEU A 2 -7.30 7.38 -10.62
CA LEU A 2 -7.58 6.00 -11.04
C LEU A 2 -8.18 5.13 -9.92
N ILE A 3 -7.90 5.44 -8.67
CA ILE A 3 -8.34 4.62 -7.53
C ILE A 3 -9.12 5.41 -6.48
N GLY A 4 -9.68 6.55 -6.87
CA GLY A 4 -10.49 7.35 -5.97
C GLY A 4 -9.69 8.29 -5.08
N VAL A 5 -8.41 8.53 -5.40
CA VAL A 5 -7.56 9.50 -4.71
C VAL A 5 -7.02 10.51 -5.71
N CYS A 6 -6.68 11.70 -5.27
CA CYS A 6 -6.15 12.71 -6.20
C CYS A 6 -4.79 12.25 -6.76
N SER A 7 -4.51 12.61 -8.03
CA SER A 7 -3.29 12.15 -8.70
C SER A 7 -2.02 12.67 -8.03
N THR A 8 -2.07 13.86 -7.43
CA THR A 8 -0.94 14.44 -6.72
C THR A 8 -0.77 13.90 -5.30
N CYS A 9 -1.77 13.15 -4.81
CA CYS A 9 -1.74 12.56 -3.47
C CYS A 9 -1.22 11.12 -3.48
N THR A 10 -1.03 10.53 -4.66
CA THR A 10 -0.65 9.14 -4.79
C THR A 10 0.74 8.90 -4.22
N ARG A 11 0.85 7.90 -3.38
CA ARG A 11 2.13 7.41 -2.85
C ARG A 11 2.32 5.99 -3.34
N PRO A 12 3.11 5.79 -4.43
CA PRO A 12 3.31 4.45 -4.97
C PRO A 12 4.19 3.61 -4.04
N PRO A 13 4.06 2.28 -4.06
CA PRO A 13 4.94 1.43 -3.29
C PRO A 13 6.37 1.53 -3.82
N ARG A 14 7.34 1.16 -2.98
CA ARG A 14 8.74 1.10 -3.36
C ARG A 14 8.91 0.16 -4.56
N LYS A 15 9.69 0.59 -5.52
CA LYS A 15 10.03 -0.23 -6.68
C LYS A 15 11.55 -0.24 -6.82
N ILE A 16 12.14 -1.43 -6.76
CA ILE A 16 13.58 -1.62 -6.86
C ILE A 16 13.88 -2.33 -8.17
N MET A 17 14.75 -1.72 -8.97
CA MET A 17 15.15 -2.26 -10.26
C MET A 17 16.59 -2.75 -10.17
N CYS A 18 16.84 -3.96 -10.62
CA CYS A 18 18.17 -4.55 -10.65
C CYS A 18 18.59 -4.77 -12.09
N PHE A 19 19.88 -4.57 -12.37
CA PHE A 19 20.46 -4.86 -13.68
C PHE A 19 20.87 -6.34 -13.72
N ASP A 20 20.39 -7.06 -14.73
CA ASP A 20 20.67 -8.50 -14.89
C ASP A 20 21.80 -8.79 -15.87
N GLY A 21 22.52 -7.76 -16.32
CA GLY A 21 23.57 -7.87 -17.32
C GLY A 21 23.12 -7.48 -18.73
N GLN A 22 21.81 -7.36 -18.95
CA GLN A 22 21.24 -6.97 -20.25
C GLN A 22 20.20 -5.88 -20.11
N SER A 23 19.34 -5.97 -19.08
CA SER A 23 18.26 -5.00 -18.87
C SER A 23 18.02 -4.82 -17.38
N TYR A 24 17.18 -3.83 -17.03
CA TYR A 24 16.72 -3.64 -15.66
C TYR A 24 15.43 -4.43 -15.45
N VAL A 25 15.39 -5.18 -14.36
CA VAL A 25 14.21 -5.99 -13.98
C VAL A 25 13.75 -5.60 -12.59
N ASP A 26 12.46 -5.74 -12.34
CA ASP A 26 11.89 -5.47 -11.00
C ASP A 26 12.35 -6.56 -10.04
N CYS A 27 13.13 -6.17 -9.05
CA CYS A 27 13.63 -7.07 -8.02
C CYS A 27 13.14 -6.70 -6.61
N THR A 28 12.06 -5.92 -6.54
CA THR A 28 11.54 -5.39 -5.28
C THR A 28 11.33 -6.48 -4.22
N LYS A 29 10.80 -7.64 -4.63
CA LYS A 29 10.50 -8.75 -3.71
C LYS A 29 11.76 -9.41 -3.13
N ARG A 30 12.94 -9.10 -3.66
CA ARG A 30 14.20 -9.61 -3.13
C ARG A 30 14.70 -8.82 -1.92
N PHE A 31 14.02 -7.72 -1.57
CA PHE A 31 14.42 -6.83 -0.48
C PHE A 31 13.32 -6.73 0.57
N PRO A 32 12.93 -7.86 1.19
CA PRO A 32 11.80 -7.86 2.13
C PRO A 32 12.03 -6.98 3.35
N GLU A 33 13.28 -6.80 3.77
CA GLU A 33 13.56 -5.98 4.96
C GLU A 33 13.22 -4.51 4.73
N LEU A 34 13.46 -3.99 3.51
CA LEU A 34 13.08 -2.63 3.16
C LEU A 34 11.56 -2.49 3.11
N LEU A 35 10.88 -3.49 2.56
CA LEU A 35 9.42 -3.48 2.48
C LEU A 35 8.78 -3.56 3.87
N LYS A 36 9.37 -4.33 4.77
CA LYS A 36 8.90 -4.42 6.16
C LYS A 36 9.05 -3.09 6.89
N GLU A 37 10.15 -2.37 6.64
CA GLU A 37 10.34 -1.03 7.19
C GLU A 37 9.28 -0.07 6.65
N ASP A 38 9.00 -0.12 5.35
CA ASP A 38 7.98 0.71 4.73
C ASP A 38 6.60 0.44 5.34
N LEU A 39 6.28 -0.83 5.56
CA LEU A 39 5.01 -1.23 6.16
C LEU A 39 4.88 -0.74 7.60
N LYS A 40 5.95 -0.88 8.37
CA LYS A 40 6.01 -0.41 9.75
C LYS A 40 5.82 1.10 9.82
N GLU A 41 6.52 1.84 8.96
CA GLU A 41 6.42 3.29 8.89
C GLU A 41 5.01 3.73 8.53
N SER A 42 4.37 3.05 7.59
CA SER A 42 2.99 3.35 7.20
C SER A 42 2.02 3.18 8.36
N ARG A 43 2.15 2.08 9.11
CA ARG A 43 1.32 1.83 10.30
C ARG A 43 1.53 2.91 11.37
N GLU A 44 2.78 3.29 11.59
CA GLU A 44 3.11 4.36 12.55
C GLU A 44 2.52 5.70 12.13
N THR A 45 2.60 6.01 10.84
CA THR A 45 2.05 7.24 10.28
C THR A 45 0.54 7.30 10.51
N LEU A 46 -0.19 6.22 10.19
CA LEU A 46 -1.63 6.17 10.38
C LEU A 46 -2.03 6.28 11.86
N ARG A 47 -1.27 5.62 12.73
CA ARG A 47 -1.56 5.59 14.16
C ARG A 47 -1.30 6.94 14.83
N SER A 48 -0.27 7.66 14.39
CA SER A 48 0.19 8.87 15.06
C SER A 48 -0.58 10.14 14.68
N ARG A 49 -1.39 10.08 13.61
CA ARG A 49 -2.07 11.27 13.08
C ARG A 49 -3.55 11.02 12.76
N PRO A 50 -4.35 10.52 13.70
CA PRO A 50 -5.75 10.17 13.39
C PRO A 50 -6.59 11.38 12.98
N GLU A 51 -6.40 12.53 13.62
CA GLU A 51 -7.18 13.73 13.29
C GLU A 51 -6.81 14.29 11.92
N TYR A 52 -5.52 14.23 11.56
CA TYR A 52 -5.04 14.66 10.26
C TYR A 52 -5.72 13.85 9.15
N PHE A 53 -5.78 12.52 9.32
CA PHE A 53 -6.35 11.64 8.30
C PHE A 53 -7.88 11.69 8.25
N LYS A 54 -8.55 12.09 9.33
CA LYS A 54 -9.99 12.36 9.31
C LYS A 54 -10.29 13.58 8.45
N GLU A 55 -9.45 14.60 8.51
CA GLU A 55 -9.62 15.82 7.74
C GLU A 55 -9.23 15.62 6.28
N TYR A 56 -8.15 14.89 6.03
CA TYR A 56 -7.60 14.69 4.68
C TYR A 56 -7.80 13.25 4.23
N VAL A 57 -9.03 12.93 3.85
CA VAL A 57 -9.44 11.56 3.49
C VAL A 57 -8.66 11.00 2.30
N ASP A 58 -8.35 11.84 1.30
CA ASP A 58 -7.56 11.41 0.15
C ASP A 58 -6.16 10.95 0.56
N LEU A 59 -5.55 11.64 1.52
CA LEU A 59 -4.24 11.26 2.04
C LEU A 59 -4.32 9.99 2.88
N PHE A 60 -5.41 9.79 3.60
CA PHE A 60 -5.68 8.56 4.32
C PHE A 60 -5.77 7.38 3.35
N HIS A 61 -6.56 7.51 2.28
CA HIS A 61 -6.70 6.48 1.26
C HIS A 61 -5.37 6.20 0.57
N THR A 62 -4.58 7.23 0.29
CA THR A 62 -3.25 7.08 -0.31
C THR A 62 -2.34 6.23 0.58
N GLU A 63 -2.35 6.47 1.88
CA GLU A 63 -1.53 5.72 2.83
C GLU A 63 -1.99 4.27 2.92
N LEU A 64 -3.31 4.02 2.87
CA LEU A 64 -3.85 2.66 2.85
C LEU A 64 -3.44 1.91 1.59
N ILE A 65 -3.48 2.57 0.43
CA ILE A 65 -3.05 1.98 -0.84
C ILE A 65 -1.57 1.60 -0.76
N PHE A 66 -0.73 2.50 -0.24
CA PHE A 66 0.69 2.22 -0.06
C PHE A 66 0.91 0.99 0.83
N MET A 67 0.19 0.93 1.95
CA MET A 67 0.28 -0.17 2.90
C MET A 67 -0.12 -1.50 2.25
N ILE A 68 -1.24 -1.51 1.54
CA ILE A 68 -1.75 -2.71 0.88
C ILE A 68 -0.77 -3.17 -0.22
N ALA A 69 -0.33 -2.24 -1.06
CA ALA A 69 0.59 -2.55 -2.16
C ALA A 69 1.92 -3.11 -1.63
N THR A 70 2.46 -2.50 -0.58
CA THR A 70 3.68 -2.98 0.07
C THR A 70 3.50 -4.38 0.64
N SER A 71 2.36 -4.63 1.28
CA SER A 71 2.06 -5.95 1.86
C SER A 71 1.87 -7.02 0.79
N ILE A 72 1.36 -6.66 -0.39
CA ILE A 72 1.26 -7.60 -1.52
C ILE A 72 2.65 -8.06 -1.92
N ASN A 73 3.61 -7.14 -2.03
CA ASN A 73 4.99 -7.48 -2.35
C ASN A 73 5.66 -8.35 -1.29
N LEU A 74 5.16 -8.30 -0.06
CA LEU A 74 5.64 -9.13 1.06
C LEU A 74 4.84 -10.43 1.20
N ASN A 75 3.81 -10.63 0.39
CA ASN A 75 2.86 -11.73 0.55
C ASN A 75 2.17 -11.72 1.93
N GLN A 76 1.87 -10.52 2.42
CA GLN A 76 1.25 -10.28 3.72
C GLN A 76 -0.04 -9.48 3.62
N GLU A 77 -0.74 -9.56 2.49
CA GLU A 77 -1.97 -8.80 2.27
C GLU A 77 -3.08 -9.18 3.25
N LYS A 78 -3.15 -10.46 3.65
CA LYS A 78 -4.17 -10.92 4.60
C LYS A 78 -3.95 -10.30 5.98
N GLU A 79 -2.71 -10.25 6.41
CA GLU A 79 -2.35 -9.63 7.69
C GLU A 79 -2.66 -8.13 7.68
N THR A 80 -2.39 -7.46 6.58
CA THR A 80 -2.69 -6.03 6.44
C THR A 80 -4.19 -5.78 6.42
N LEU A 81 -4.95 -6.59 5.70
CA LEU A 81 -6.41 -6.47 5.70
C LEU A 81 -7.00 -6.71 7.08
N ASN A 82 -6.46 -7.68 7.83
CA ASN A 82 -6.88 -7.92 9.20
C ASN A 82 -6.54 -6.75 10.12
N TYR A 83 -5.37 -6.13 9.92
CA TYR A 83 -4.98 -4.93 10.65
C TYR A 83 -5.97 -3.79 10.39
N ILE A 84 -6.35 -3.58 9.12
CA ILE A 84 -7.31 -2.55 8.75
C ILE A 84 -8.68 -2.83 9.41
N ARG A 85 -9.12 -4.07 9.35
CA ARG A 85 -10.39 -4.47 9.95
C ARG A 85 -10.42 -4.23 11.46
N THR A 86 -9.30 -4.49 12.13
CA THR A 86 -9.21 -4.39 13.58
C THR A 86 -9.08 -2.94 14.07
N ASN A 87 -8.41 -2.09 13.29
CA ASN A 87 -8.00 -0.76 13.75
C ASN A 87 -8.81 0.39 13.14
N PHE A 88 -9.62 0.13 12.13
CA PHE A 88 -10.39 1.17 11.45
C PHE A 88 -11.86 0.77 11.34
N SER A 89 -12.68 1.65 10.76
CA SER A 89 -14.11 1.41 10.61
C SER A 89 -14.38 0.29 9.61
N LYS A 90 -15.60 -0.28 9.69
CA LYS A 90 -16.06 -1.26 8.71
C LYS A 90 -16.06 -0.67 7.30
N ASP A 91 -16.43 0.61 7.16
CA ASP A 91 -16.43 1.28 5.87
C ASP A 91 -15.05 1.34 5.26
N THR A 92 -14.03 1.59 6.08
CA THR A 92 -12.63 1.60 5.64
C THR A 92 -12.20 0.20 5.16
N TYR A 93 -12.55 -0.82 5.91
CA TYR A 93 -12.25 -2.20 5.53
C TYR A 93 -12.94 -2.58 4.22
N ASP A 94 -14.22 -2.27 4.09
CA ASP A 94 -14.99 -2.57 2.88
C ASP A 94 -14.39 -1.84 1.68
N TRP A 95 -13.98 -0.58 1.86
CA TRP A 95 -13.29 0.18 0.83
C TRP A 95 -12.00 -0.51 0.40
N ALA A 96 -11.19 -0.98 1.36
CA ALA A 96 -9.93 -1.66 1.06
C ALA A 96 -10.14 -2.95 0.28
N ILE A 97 -11.13 -3.75 0.66
CA ILE A 97 -11.47 -5.00 -0.05
C ILE A 97 -11.90 -4.68 -1.49
N GLU A 98 -12.76 -3.69 -1.67
CA GLU A 98 -13.23 -3.30 -2.98
C GLU A 98 -12.09 -2.82 -3.89
N LYS A 99 -11.12 -2.12 -3.32
CA LYS A 99 -10.04 -1.51 -4.10
C LYS A 99 -8.84 -2.43 -4.36
N ILE A 100 -8.76 -3.56 -3.70
CA ILE A 100 -7.54 -4.40 -3.80
C ILE A 100 -7.24 -4.83 -5.24
N ASP A 101 -8.24 -5.22 -6.01
CA ASP A 101 -8.04 -5.64 -7.40
C ASP A 101 -7.68 -4.44 -8.29
N VAL A 102 -8.28 -3.28 -8.02
CA VAL A 102 -7.95 -2.04 -8.74
C VAL A 102 -6.51 -1.64 -8.43
N ILE A 103 -6.09 -1.73 -7.17
CA ILE A 103 -4.72 -1.43 -6.74
C ILE A 103 -3.73 -2.34 -7.47
N LEU A 104 -4.01 -3.62 -7.50
CA LEU A 104 -3.14 -4.59 -8.20
C LEU A 104 -2.97 -4.22 -9.67
N LYS A 105 -4.08 -3.92 -10.33
CA LYS A 105 -4.07 -3.60 -11.76
C LYS A 105 -3.34 -2.27 -12.03
N GLU A 106 -3.69 -1.21 -11.30
CA GLU A 106 -3.16 0.13 -11.55
C GLU A 106 -1.68 0.26 -11.21
N LEU A 107 -1.20 -0.50 -10.24
CA LEU A 107 0.20 -0.45 -9.82
C LEU A 107 1.06 -1.54 -10.49
N GLY A 108 0.46 -2.34 -11.37
CA GLY A 108 1.19 -3.39 -12.07
C GLY A 108 1.67 -4.51 -11.15
N LEU A 109 0.99 -4.71 -10.04
CA LEU A 109 1.33 -5.75 -9.07
C LEU A 109 0.57 -7.03 -9.37
N GLN A 110 1.13 -8.16 -8.94
CA GLN A 110 0.50 -9.45 -9.07
C GLN A 110 0.30 -10.09 -7.71
N LYS A 111 -0.88 -10.70 -7.52
CA LYS A 111 -1.15 -11.51 -6.35
C LYS A 111 -0.25 -12.74 -6.36
N VAL A 112 0.32 -13.03 -5.24
CA VAL A 112 1.19 -14.21 -5.09
C VAL A 112 0.36 -15.41 -4.66
#